data_5cc3065eedbbed5f5e7ac306d49345a4
#
_entry.id   5cc3065eedbbed5f5e7ac306d49345a4
#
_cell.length_a   1.000
_cell.length_b   1.000
_cell.length_c   1.000
_cell.angle_alpha   90.00
_cell.angle_beta   90.00
_cell.angle_gamma   90.00
#
_symmetry.space_group_name_H-M   'P 1'
#
loop_
_entity.id
_entity.type
_entity.pdbx_description
1 polymer ?
#
loop_
_entity_poly.entity_id
_entity_poly.type
_entity_poly.pdbx_seq_one_letter_code
_entity_poly.pdbx_strand_id
1 'polypeptide(L)'
;MARIALLTRHTPLIEDDNFVRLAAQLCRLGHEVSCLLIDSLKLDSTRAAGGTLLSAAGFDWQPELAAGAGFPPCQDRPLDHDLVWVLSLGDRLTFLDKMQLLRLVGEQQTLINSVDAIMHIRSKYFLASRPDLFQTPETHAANDAARLETIIRDEGGRWIIKPPAGSLGRDVFLTDATDRNLPAILANLCGPDNNRYAMIQRYVPEIEAGEKRVLLAGGQILGQYLRQAPAGDHRTNLSQQGIASACDLTAAETEKLAALAKVLADRGAWFTGVDIAYPWIIEVNVVNPGGIVTIDELMGVDLSASLARIVAEAFLR
;
A
#
# COMPACT_ATOMS: atom_id res chain seq x y z
N MET A 1 14.67 -16.33 -18.64
CA MET A 1 15.35 -15.74 -17.46
C MET A 1 15.21 -14.23 -17.61
N ALA A 2 14.57 -13.57 -16.68
CA ALA A 2 14.32 -12.10 -16.70
C ALA A 2 15.06 -11.44 -15.53
N ARG A 3 15.35 -10.14 -15.67
CA ARG A 3 15.95 -9.30 -14.63
C ARG A 3 14.87 -8.48 -13.93
N ILE A 4 14.78 -8.59 -12.62
CA ILE A 4 13.71 -7.99 -11.81
C ILE A 4 14.35 -7.09 -10.75
N ALA A 5 13.89 -5.84 -10.66
CA ALA A 5 14.26 -4.95 -9.57
C ALA A 5 13.11 -4.85 -8.55
N LEU A 6 13.40 -5.11 -7.29
CA LEU A 6 12.51 -4.84 -6.16
C LEU A 6 12.97 -3.54 -5.49
N LEU A 7 12.17 -2.48 -5.59
CA LEU A 7 12.45 -1.19 -4.95
C LEU A 7 11.99 -1.22 -3.50
N THR A 8 12.93 -1.26 -2.58
CA THR A 8 12.70 -1.33 -1.13
C THR A 8 13.35 -0.15 -0.40
N ARG A 9 13.33 -0.18 0.94
CA ARG A 9 14.03 0.77 1.80
C ARG A 9 15.21 0.09 2.50
N HIS A 10 16.17 0.87 2.92
CA HIS A 10 17.24 0.37 3.79
C HIS A 10 16.71 0.13 5.21
N THR A 11 17.13 -1.00 5.78
CA THR A 11 16.92 -1.38 7.19
C THR A 11 18.22 -1.98 7.73
N PRO A 12 18.54 -1.88 9.04
CA PRO A 12 19.75 -2.49 9.59
C PRO A 12 19.81 -4.00 9.40
N LEU A 13 18.66 -4.66 9.52
CA LEU A 13 18.45 -6.08 9.25
C LEU A 13 17.38 -6.26 8.19
N ILE A 14 17.46 -7.34 7.43
CA ILE A 14 16.39 -7.73 6.50
C ILE A 14 15.15 -8.06 7.31
N GLU A 15 14.07 -7.30 7.13
CA GLU A 15 12.77 -7.54 7.74
C GLU A 15 12.04 -8.69 7.02
N ASP A 16 11.28 -9.52 7.75
CA ASP A 16 10.38 -10.50 7.15
C ASP A 16 9.16 -9.80 6.57
N ASP A 17 9.31 -9.34 5.35
CA ASP A 17 8.26 -8.66 4.60
C ASP A 17 8.16 -9.20 3.15
N ASN A 18 7.30 -8.56 2.35
CA ASN A 18 7.05 -9.05 0.99
C ASN A 18 8.31 -9.04 0.11
N PHE A 19 9.28 -8.10 0.32
CA PHE A 19 10.42 -8.01 -0.59
C PHE A 19 11.34 -9.23 -0.46
N VAL A 20 11.63 -9.70 0.77
CA VAL A 20 12.50 -10.85 1.00
C VAL A 20 11.85 -12.13 0.50
N ARG A 21 10.55 -12.31 0.75
CA ARG A 21 9.79 -13.48 0.31
C ARG A 21 9.66 -13.52 -1.21
N LEU A 22 9.34 -12.41 -1.85
CA LEU A 22 9.23 -12.31 -3.31
C LEU A 22 10.59 -12.49 -3.99
N ALA A 23 11.66 -11.89 -3.47
CA ALA A 23 13.01 -12.09 -4.01
C ALA A 23 13.39 -13.57 -4.02
N ALA A 24 13.19 -14.27 -2.90
CA ALA A 24 13.48 -15.69 -2.80
C ALA A 24 12.66 -16.52 -3.79
N GLN A 25 11.36 -16.25 -3.95
CA GLN A 25 10.50 -17.00 -4.88
C GLN A 25 10.82 -16.73 -6.34
N LEU A 26 11.08 -15.47 -6.71
CA LEU A 26 11.44 -15.12 -8.08
C LEU A 26 12.78 -15.75 -8.49
N CYS A 27 13.78 -15.78 -7.59
CA CYS A 27 15.01 -16.53 -7.80
C CYS A 27 14.78 -18.04 -7.98
N ARG A 28 13.89 -18.65 -7.18
CA ARG A 28 13.52 -20.09 -7.34
C ARG A 28 12.86 -20.37 -8.69
N LEU A 29 12.21 -19.37 -9.29
CA LEU A 29 11.65 -19.45 -10.64
C LEU A 29 12.70 -19.24 -11.74
N GLY A 30 13.97 -19.01 -11.39
CA GLY A 30 15.08 -18.86 -12.32
C GLY A 30 15.26 -17.45 -12.87
N HIS A 31 14.74 -16.42 -12.18
CA HIS A 31 14.96 -15.02 -12.53
C HIS A 31 16.14 -14.41 -11.74
N GLU A 32 16.77 -13.38 -12.31
CA GLU A 32 17.74 -12.54 -11.62
C GLU A 32 17.02 -11.44 -10.85
N VAL A 33 17.29 -11.29 -9.56
CA VAL A 33 16.61 -10.31 -8.70
C VAL A 33 17.61 -9.35 -8.08
N SER A 34 17.40 -8.07 -8.30
CA SER A 34 18.14 -6.99 -7.62
C SER A 34 17.22 -6.30 -6.62
N CYS A 35 17.71 -6.11 -5.39
CA CYS A 35 17.05 -5.29 -4.38
C CYS A 35 17.66 -3.89 -4.40
N LEU A 36 16.88 -2.88 -4.79
CA LEU A 36 17.35 -1.51 -4.98
C LEU A 36 16.67 -0.57 -3.98
N LEU A 37 17.44 0.41 -3.50
CA LEU A 37 16.96 1.39 -2.52
C LEU A 37 16.23 2.55 -3.21
N ILE A 38 14.95 2.69 -2.96
CA ILE A 38 14.13 3.73 -3.58
C ILE A 38 14.59 5.15 -3.25
N ASP A 39 15.16 5.37 -2.06
CA ASP A 39 15.68 6.68 -1.63
C ASP A 39 17.02 7.05 -2.29
N SER A 40 17.61 6.14 -3.06
CA SER A 40 18.84 6.36 -3.81
C SER A 40 18.63 6.50 -5.32
N LEU A 41 17.38 6.57 -5.77
CA LEU A 41 17.05 6.80 -7.18
C LEU A 41 17.74 8.08 -7.68
N LYS A 42 18.37 7.99 -8.83
CA LYS A 42 19.06 9.10 -9.47
C LYS A 42 19.02 9.00 -10.99
N LEU A 43 19.25 10.12 -11.62
CA LEU A 43 19.28 10.28 -13.05
C LEU A 43 20.58 10.95 -13.45
N ASP A 44 21.33 10.30 -14.35
CA ASP A 44 22.51 10.84 -14.98
C ASP A 44 22.25 11.01 -16.49
N SER A 45 22.40 12.24 -16.96
CA SER A 45 22.31 12.56 -18.39
C SER A 45 23.71 12.89 -18.90
N THR A 46 24.34 11.93 -19.60
CA THR A 46 25.67 12.15 -20.17
C THR A 46 25.58 12.25 -21.68
N ARG A 47 26.16 13.33 -22.26
CA ARG A 47 26.26 13.50 -23.73
C ARG A 47 27.17 12.44 -24.36
N ALA A 48 28.13 11.91 -23.63
CA ALA A 48 29.11 10.94 -24.11
C ALA A 48 28.49 9.56 -24.41
N ALA A 49 27.44 9.17 -23.70
CA ALA A 49 26.73 7.89 -23.87
C ALA A 49 25.48 8.00 -24.74
N GLY A 50 25.10 9.22 -25.18
CA GLY A 50 23.92 9.43 -26.01
C GLY A 50 22.57 9.15 -25.35
N GLY A 51 22.49 9.11 -24.02
CA GLY A 51 21.27 8.73 -23.30
C GLY A 51 21.21 9.21 -21.85
N THR A 52 20.09 8.89 -21.24
CA THR A 52 19.80 9.10 -19.82
C THR A 52 19.90 7.77 -19.09
N LEU A 53 20.69 7.70 -18.04
CA LEU A 53 20.80 6.55 -17.16
C LEU A 53 20.01 6.80 -15.89
N LEU A 54 19.05 5.94 -15.61
CA LEU A 54 18.41 5.83 -14.30
C LEU A 54 19.13 4.74 -13.50
N SER A 55 19.46 5.02 -12.25
CA SER A 55 20.17 4.08 -11.36
C SER A 55 19.72 4.22 -9.92
N ALA A 56 20.03 3.21 -9.10
CA ALA A 56 19.84 3.21 -7.67
C ALA A 56 20.93 2.37 -6.97
N ALA A 57 21.20 2.66 -5.72
CA ALA A 57 22.04 1.80 -4.89
C ALA A 57 21.28 0.52 -4.51
N GLY A 58 21.98 -0.62 -4.54
CA GLY A 58 21.37 -1.90 -4.19
C GLY A 58 22.33 -3.07 -4.30
N PHE A 59 21.78 -4.27 -4.23
CA PHE A 59 22.51 -5.54 -4.31
C PHE A 59 21.71 -6.59 -5.07
N ASP A 60 22.37 -7.61 -5.61
CA ASP A 60 21.71 -8.77 -6.19
C ASP A 60 21.30 -9.72 -5.07
N TRP A 61 20.07 -10.21 -5.15
CA TRP A 61 19.57 -11.17 -4.18
C TRP A 61 20.39 -12.48 -4.24
N GLN A 62 20.77 -12.97 -3.07
CA GLN A 62 21.46 -14.23 -2.93
C GLN A 62 20.54 -15.23 -2.19
N PRO A 63 20.55 -16.52 -2.57
CA PRO A 63 19.66 -17.54 -1.96
C PRO A 63 19.82 -17.68 -0.43
N GLU A 64 21.01 -17.32 0.09
CA GLU A 64 21.36 -17.41 1.51
C GLU A 64 20.78 -16.27 2.34
N LEU A 65 20.30 -15.20 1.68
CA LEU A 65 19.72 -14.06 2.38
C LEU A 65 18.33 -14.44 2.91
N ALA A 66 18.11 -14.09 4.17
CA ALA A 66 16.86 -14.37 4.87
C ALA A 66 16.53 -13.23 5.84
N ALA A 67 15.30 -13.24 6.34
CA ALA A 67 14.88 -12.35 7.41
C ALA A 67 15.80 -12.49 8.63
N GLY A 68 16.18 -11.36 9.23
CA GLY A 68 17.14 -11.29 10.35
C GLY A 68 18.61 -11.19 9.95
N ALA A 69 18.96 -11.42 8.68
CA ALA A 69 20.31 -11.19 8.19
C ALA A 69 20.63 -9.68 8.15
N GLY A 70 21.92 -9.33 8.25
CA GLY A 70 22.38 -7.95 8.01
C GLY A 70 22.06 -7.50 6.59
N PHE A 71 21.68 -6.25 6.43
CA PHE A 71 21.41 -5.71 5.10
C PHE A 71 22.73 -5.64 4.30
N PRO A 72 22.79 -6.20 3.08
CA PRO A 72 24.03 -6.28 2.30
C PRO A 72 24.57 -4.89 1.92
N PRO A 73 25.88 -4.77 1.69
CA PRO A 73 26.48 -3.55 1.11
C PRO A 73 25.84 -3.24 -0.24
N CYS A 74 25.44 -1.98 -0.43
CA CYS A 74 24.82 -1.52 -1.67
C CYS A 74 25.85 -0.87 -2.60
N GLN A 75 25.70 -1.13 -3.90
CA GLN A 75 26.46 -0.49 -4.96
C GLN A 75 25.49 0.15 -5.96
N ASP A 76 25.94 1.16 -6.69
CA ASP A 76 25.16 1.77 -7.75
C ASP A 76 24.93 0.78 -8.89
N ARG A 77 23.67 0.68 -9.31
CA ARG A 77 23.21 -0.24 -10.35
C ARG A 77 22.29 0.50 -11.32
N PRO A 78 22.42 0.26 -12.62
CA PRO A 78 21.46 0.80 -13.59
C PRO A 78 20.08 0.17 -13.35
N LEU A 79 19.04 0.97 -13.59
CA LEU A 79 17.64 0.52 -13.64
C LEU A 79 17.33 0.16 -15.11
N ASP A 80 17.76 -1.02 -15.54
CA ASP A 80 17.59 -1.58 -16.89
C ASP A 80 16.98 -2.99 -16.85
N HIS A 81 15.99 -3.18 -15.97
CA HIS A 81 15.34 -4.44 -15.67
C HIS A 81 14.09 -4.66 -16.54
N ASP A 82 13.71 -5.92 -16.74
CA ASP A 82 12.48 -6.28 -17.47
C ASP A 82 11.22 -5.90 -16.64
N LEU A 83 11.36 -5.95 -15.31
CA LEU A 83 10.31 -5.59 -14.36
C LEU A 83 10.90 -4.82 -13.17
N VAL A 84 10.26 -3.73 -12.80
CA VAL A 84 10.56 -2.97 -11.58
C VAL A 84 9.34 -3.01 -10.66
N TRP A 85 9.49 -3.54 -9.47
CA TRP A 85 8.41 -3.66 -8.49
C TRP A 85 8.62 -2.70 -7.32
N VAL A 86 7.70 -1.74 -7.15
CA VAL A 86 7.77 -0.72 -6.11
C VAL A 86 7.16 -1.28 -4.82
N LEU A 87 8.01 -1.67 -3.87
CA LEU A 87 7.63 -2.21 -2.56
C LEU A 87 7.86 -1.22 -1.40
N SER A 88 8.37 -0.04 -1.67
CA SER A 88 8.50 1.03 -0.69
C SER A 88 8.32 2.39 -1.37
N LEU A 89 7.90 3.39 -0.59
CA LEU A 89 7.90 4.79 -1.03
C LEU A 89 9.10 5.57 -0.46
N GLY A 90 9.86 4.97 0.46
CA GLY A 90 10.98 5.62 1.13
C GLY A 90 10.57 6.86 1.91
N ASP A 91 11.46 7.85 1.95
CA ASP A 91 11.24 9.12 2.64
C ASP A 91 10.11 9.94 1.98
N ARG A 92 9.24 10.52 2.80
CA ARG A 92 8.12 11.33 2.33
C ARG A 92 8.54 12.68 1.75
N LEU A 93 9.65 13.24 2.21
CA LEU A 93 10.13 14.54 1.75
C LEU A 93 10.52 14.52 0.26
N THR A 94 11.03 13.39 -0.21
CA THR A 94 11.44 13.19 -1.62
C THR A 94 10.40 12.39 -2.43
N PHE A 95 9.17 12.29 -1.94
CA PHE A 95 8.14 11.47 -2.60
C PHE A 95 7.87 11.91 -4.04
N LEU A 96 7.72 13.22 -4.28
CA LEU A 96 7.42 13.74 -5.62
C LEU A 96 8.56 13.47 -6.60
N ASP A 97 9.80 13.72 -6.19
CA ASP A 97 10.98 13.49 -7.02
C ASP A 97 11.08 12.01 -7.41
N LYS A 98 10.86 11.10 -6.45
CA LYS A 98 10.84 9.66 -6.73
C LYS A 98 9.74 9.26 -7.70
N MET A 99 8.53 9.83 -7.59
CA MET A 99 7.45 9.56 -8.54
C MET A 99 7.79 10.05 -9.95
N GLN A 100 8.44 11.20 -10.07
CA GLN A 100 8.89 11.73 -11.35
C GLN A 100 9.98 10.84 -11.97
N LEU A 101 10.97 10.38 -11.19
CA LEU A 101 11.98 9.44 -11.65
C LEU A 101 11.37 8.09 -12.05
N LEU A 102 10.47 7.53 -11.23
CA LEU A 102 9.77 6.28 -11.55
C LEU A 102 8.87 6.41 -12.79
N ARG A 103 8.35 7.60 -13.08
CA ARG A 103 7.61 7.83 -14.32
C ARG A 103 8.50 7.59 -15.54
N LEU A 104 9.75 8.07 -15.51
CA LEU A 104 10.72 7.84 -16.58
C LEU A 104 11.11 6.35 -16.70
N VAL A 105 11.24 5.65 -15.54
CA VAL A 105 11.42 4.19 -15.54
C VAL A 105 10.27 3.51 -16.26
N GLY A 106 9.02 3.87 -15.93
CA GLY A 106 7.81 3.28 -16.50
C GLY A 106 7.60 3.53 -18.00
N GLU A 107 8.33 4.46 -18.61
CA GLU A 107 8.34 4.66 -20.07
C GLU A 107 9.15 3.59 -20.82
N GLN A 108 10.06 2.92 -20.12
CA GLN A 108 11.01 1.97 -20.72
C GLN A 108 10.84 0.55 -20.15
N GLN A 109 10.26 0.40 -18.98
CA GLN A 109 10.20 -0.83 -18.22
C GLN A 109 8.80 -1.05 -17.61
N THR A 110 8.45 -2.30 -17.38
CA THR A 110 7.20 -2.64 -16.67
C THR A 110 7.32 -2.26 -15.19
N LEU A 111 6.33 -1.52 -14.67
CA LEU A 111 6.22 -1.18 -13.25
C LEU A 111 5.07 -1.91 -12.57
N ILE A 112 5.31 -2.52 -11.41
CA ILE A 112 4.29 -2.94 -10.44
C ILE A 112 4.44 -2.10 -9.15
N ASN A 113 3.47 -1.34 -8.70
CA ASN A 113 2.32 -0.82 -9.45
C ASN A 113 2.75 0.41 -10.26
N SER A 114 1.89 0.84 -11.20
CA SER A 114 2.19 2.02 -12.02
C SER A 114 2.29 3.29 -11.14
N VAL A 115 3.04 4.29 -11.62
CA VAL A 115 3.14 5.59 -10.92
C VAL A 115 1.76 6.23 -10.78
N ASP A 116 0.89 6.12 -11.78
CA ASP A 116 -0.46 6.66 -11.72
C ASP A 116 -1.29 6.00 -10.62
N ALA A 117 -1.18 4.68 -10.46
CA ALA A 117 -1.83 3.97 -9.35
C ALA A 117 -1.29 4.41 -7.99
N ILE A 118 0.03 4.56 -7.85
CA ILE A 118 0.67 5.02 -6.62
C ILE A 118 0.25 6.46 -6.28
N MET A 119 0.15 7.34 -7.25
CA MET A 119 -0.22 8.74 -7.05
C MET A 119 -1.70 8.93 -6.74
N HIS A 120 -2.58 8.22 -7.44
CA HIS A 120 -4.02 8.49 -7.42
C HIS A 120 -4.83 7.45 -6.65
N ILE A 121 -4.61 6.15 -6.89
CA ILE A 121 -5.41 5.09 -6.26
C ILE A 121 -5.02 4.89 -4.79
N ARG A 122 -3.74 5.03 -4.46
CA ARG A 122 -3.26 5.00 -3.07
C ARG A 122 -3.89 6.09 -2.21
N SER A 123 -4.32 7.20 -2.81
CA SER A 123 -4.97 8.26 -2.07
C SER A 123 -6.36 7.79 -1.61
N LYS A 124 -6.71 8.07 -0.35
CA LYS A 124 -8.05 7.79 0.18
C LYS A 124 -9.15 8.56 -0.56
N TYR A 125 -8.78 9.57 -1.33
CA TYR A 125 -9.70 10.33 -2.19
C TYR A 125 -10.25 9.52 -3.35
N PHE A 126 -9.45 8.59 -3.90
CA PHE A 126 -9.88 7.77 -5.04
C PHE A 126 -11.17 7.02 -4.74
N LEU A 127 -11.21 6.30 -3.61
CA LEU A 127 -12.42 5.57 -3.21
C LEU A 127 -13.61 6.51 -3.02
N ALA A 128 -13.41 7.60 -2.27
CA ALA A 128 -14.46 8.58 -2.00
C ALA A 128 -15.00 9.28 -3.27
N SER A 129 -14.16 9.42 -4.30
CA SER A 129 -14.53 10.03 -5.58
C SER A 129 -15.29 9.10 -6.53
N ARG A 130 -15.43 7.81 -6.20
CA ARG A 130 -16.00 6.80 -7.09
C ARG A 130 -17.16 6.02 -6.44
N PRO A 131 -18.23 6.72 -5.95
CA PRO A 131 -19.40 6.06 -5.37
C PRO A 131 -20.16 5.20 -6.40
N ASP A 132 -19.92 5.42 -7.70
CA ASP A 132 -20.40 4.62 -8.81
C ASP A 132 -19.80 3.20 -8.87
N LEU A 133 -18.58 3.04 -8.37
CA LEU A 133 -17.84 1.76 -8.39
C LEU A 133 -17.78 1.08 -7.02
N PHE A 134 -17.75 1.88 -5.95
CA PHE A 134 -17.48 1.38 -4.61
C PHE A 134 -18.48 1.93 -3.60
N GLN A 135 -19.01 1.05 -2.77
CA GLN A 135 -19.72 1.48 -1.58
C GLN A 135 -18.70 1.86 -0.51
N THR A 136 -18.45 3.17 -0.37
CA THR A 136 -17.52 3.73 0.62
C THR A 136 -18.28 4.57 1.62
N PRO A 137 -17.79 4.66 2.88
CA PRO A 137 -18.40 5.56 3.86
C PRO A 137 -18.33 7.02 3.37
N GLU A 138 -19.32 7.81 3.73
CA GLU A 138 -19.31 9.26 3.48
C GLU A 138 -17.98 9.87 3.93
N THR A 139 -17.36 10.67 3.06
CA THR A 139 -15.99 11.13 3.27
C THR A 139 -15.85 12.58 2.81
N HIS A 140 -15.27 13.42 3.67
CA HIS A 140 -14.89 14.79 3.35
C HIS A 140 -13.41 15.01 3.64
N ALA A 141 -12.77 15.86 2.88
CA ALA A 141 -11.37 16.22 3.08
C ALA A 141 -11.14 17.70 2.78
N ALA A 142 -10.43 18.36 3.67
CA ALA A 142 -10.03 19.75 3.53
C ALA A 142 -8.76 20.03 4.33
N ASN A 143 -8.13 21.15 4.03
CA ASN A 143 -7.12 21.76 4.89
C ASN A 143 -7.71 22.83 5.81
N ASP A 144 -9.03 22.96 5.88
CA ASP A 144 -9.78 23.87 6.70
C ASP A 144 -10.43 23.14 7.88
N ALA A 145 -9.82 23.27 9.06
CA ALA A 145 -10.28 22.61 10.28
C ALA A 145 -11.70 23.05 10.68
N ALA A 146 -12.03 24.36 10.54
CA ALA A 146 -13.35 24.87 10.90
C ALA A 146 -14.46 24.31 10.01
N ARG A 147 -14.18 24.17 8.71
CA ARG A 147 -15.10 23.52 7.77
C ARG A 147 -15.39 22.07 8.15
N LEU A 148 -14.34 21.29 8.47
CA LEU A 148 -14.51 19.88 8.86
C LEU A 148 -15.24 19.75 10.19
N GLU A 149 -14.98 20.63 11.14
CA GLU A 149 -15.71 20.69 12.42
C GLU A 149 -17.20 20.97 12.21
N THR A 150 -17.52 21.96 11.36
CA THR A 150 -18.91 22.29 11.01
C THR A 150 -19.65 21.08 10.45
N ILE A 151 -19.05 20.33 9.52
CA ILE A 151 -19.67 19.11 8.97
C ILE A 151 -19.98 18.10 10.07
N ILE A 152 -19.02 17.80 10.96
CA ILE A 152 -19.22 16.82 12.04
C ILE A 152 -20.34 17.26 12.99
N ARG A 153 -20.41 18.57 13.32
CA ARG A 153 -21.43 19.10 14.23
C ARG A 153 -22.83 19.13 13.62
N ASP A 154 -22.93 19.50 12.36
CA ASP A 154 -24.21 19.63 11.67
C ASP A 154 -24.81 18.26 11.32
N GLU A 155 -23.98 17.34 10.84
CA GLU A 155 -24.40 16.00 10.44
C GLU A 155 -24.57 15.03 11.63
N GLY A 156 -23.92 15.32 12.76
CA GLY A 156 -23.92 14.45 13.94
C GLY A 156 -23.35 13.05 13.67
N GLY A 157 -23.64 12.10 14.58
CA GLY A 157 -23.15 10.73 14.48
C GLY A 157 -21.66 10.60 14.77
N ARG A 158 -21.09 9.39 14.54
CA ARG A 158 -19.67 9.10 14.78
C ARG A 158 -18.85 9.26 13.51
N TRP A 159 -17.65 9.79 13.64
CA TRP A 159 -16.73 10.05 12.54
C TRP A 159 -15.32 9.54 12.86
N ILE A 160 -14.61 9.11 11.84
CA ILE A 160 -13.18 8.87 11.88
C ILE A 160 -12.46 10.06 11.28
N ILE A 161 -11.55 10.67 12.03
CA ILE A 161 -10.64 11.71 11.54
C ILE A 161 -9.28 11.08 11.30
N LYS A 162 -8.67 11.32 10.14
CA LYS A 162 -7.37 10.74 9.76
C LYS A 162 -6.63 11.60 8.75
N PRO A 163 -5.28 11.49 8.65
CA PRO A 163 -4.55 12.10 7.54
C PRO A 163 -4.82 11.32 6.24
N PRO A 164 -4.96 11.99 5.08
CA PRO A 164 -5.21 11.32 3.80
C PRO A 164 -4.12 10.33 3.40
N ALA A 165 -2.86 10.63 3.72
CA ALA A 165 -1.69 9.82 3.41
C ALA A 165 -1.16 9.03 4.62
N GLY A 166 -1.97 8.82 5.67
CA GLY A 166 -1.62 8.05 6.85
C GLY A 166 -1.52 6.55 6.57
N SER A 167 -0.77 5.84 7.40
CA SER A 167 -0.63 4.39 7.37
C SER A 167 -0.48 3.82 8.79
N LEU A 168 -0.68 2.52 8.95
CA LEU A 168 -0.51 1.79 10.21
C LEU A 168 -1.41 2.28 11.37
N GLY A 169 -2.57 2.87 11.06
CA GLY A 169 -3.50 3.38 12.09
C GLY A 169 -3.00 4.57 12.89
N ARG A 170 -1.93 5.25 12.43
CA ARG A 170 -1.41 6.47 13.09
C ARG A 170 -2.31 7.66 12.81
N ASP A 171 -2.53 8.48 13.86
CA ASP A 171 -3.35 9.70 13.80
C ASP A 171 -4.78 9.43 13.31
N VAL A 172 -5.35 8.29 13.70
CA VAL A 172 -6.74 7.92 13.43
C VAL A 172 -7.54 8.08 14.72
N PHE A 173 -8.53 8.97 14.69
CA PHE A 173 -9.35 9.33 15.84
C PHE A 173 -10.82 9.04 15.57
N LEU A 174 -11.48 8.37 16.52
CA LEU A 174 -12.93 8.24 16.55
C LEU A 174 -13.50 9.41 17.37
N THR A 175 -14.48 10.13 16.84
CA THR A 175 -15.07 11.33 17.42
C THR A 175 -16.55 11.45 17.11
N ASP A 176 -17.21 12.41 17.74
CA ASP A 176 -18.57 12.86 17.44
C ASP A 176 -18.74 14.37 17.70
N ALA A 177 -19.95 14.89 17.45
CA ALA A 177 -20.26 16.31 17.60
C ALA A 177 -20.10 16.83 19.05
N THR A 178 -20.07 15.95 20.06
CA THR A 178 -19.98 16.32 21.49
C THR A 178 -18.55 16.25 22.02
N ASP A 179 -17.61 15.73 21.22
CA ASP A 179 -16.21 15.63 21.62
C ASP A 179 -15.58 17.01 21.81
N ARG A 180 -15.14 17.29 23.03
CA ARG A 180 -14.49 18.55 23.41
C ARG A 180 -13.10 18.72 22.78
N ASN A 181 -12.47 17.64 22.38
CA ASN A 181 -11.15 17.64 21.76
C ASN A 181 -11.21 17.81 20.23
N LEU A 182 -12.42 17.75 19.64
CA LEU A 182 -12.61 17.83 18.18
C LEU A 182 -11.87 19.00 17.52
N PRO A 183 -11.96 20.25 18.02
CA PRO A 183 -11.23 21.38 17.41
C PRO A 183 -9.70 21.19 17.46
N ALA A 184 -9.20 20.67 18.58
CA ALA A 184 -7.75 20.44 18.76
C ALA A 184 -7.23 19.33 17.85
N ILE A 185 -7.98 18.24 17.68
CA ILE A 185 -7.66 17.14 16.76
C ILE A 185 -7.57 17.64 15.33
N LEU A 186 -8.59 18.38 14.87
CA LEU A 186 -8.64 18.92 13.52
C LEU A 186 -7.54 19.96 13.28
N ALA A 187 -7.31 20.88 14.23
CA ALA A 187 -6.22 21.86 14.13
C ALA A 187 -4.84 21.17 14.06
N ASN A 188 -4.61 20.13 14.87
CA ASN A 188 -3.37 19.35 14.81
C ASN A 188 -3.16 18.68 13.45
N LEU A 189 -4.20 18.06 12.87
CA LEU A 189 -4.10 17.38 11.59
C LEU A 189 -4.00 18.35 10.41
N CYS A 190 -4.75 19.44 10.40
CA CYS A 190 -4.66 20.49 9.39
C CYS A 190 -3.35 21.28 9.49
N GLY A 191 -2.70 21.26 10.65
CA GLY A 191 -1.42 21.92 10.89
C GLY A 191 -1.51 23.44 11.02
N PRO A 192 -0.37 24.08 11.37
CA PRO A 192 -0.33 25.54 11.44
C PRO A 192 -0.71 26.13 10.09
N ASP A 193 -1.51 27.20 10.12
CA ASP A 193 -1.96 27.92 8.92
C ASP A 193 -2.68 27.04 7.88
N ASN A 194 -3.31 25.94 8.32
CA ASN A 194 -4.03 25.01 7.46
C ASN A 194 -3.17 24.50 6.28
N ASN A 195 -1.92 24.19 6.54
CA ASN A 195 -0.96 23.76 5.51
C ASN A 195 -0.98 22.24 5.22
N ARG A 196 -1.86 21.49 5.88
CA ARG A 196 -2.04 20.04 5.67
C ARG A 196 -3.51 19.72 5.49
N TYR A 197 -3.79 18.67 4.74
CA TYR A 197 -5.14 18.14 4.60
C TYR A 197 -5.45 17.13 5.69
N ALA A 198 -6.65 17.22 6.24
CA ALA A 198 -7.29 16.19 7.06
C ALA A 198 -8.49 15.60 6.32
N MET A 199 -8.86 14.39 6.67
CA MET A 199 -10.02 13.68 6.15
C MET A 199 -10.92 13.26 7.31
N ILE A 200 -12.21 13.48 7.16
CA ILE A 200 -13.23 12.91 8.02
C ILE A 200 -14.04 11.89 7.24
N GLN A 201 -14.35 10.78 7.87
CA GLN A 201 -15.10 9.68 7.25
C GLN A 201 -16.14 9.16 8.23
N ARG A 202 -17.36 8.93 7.75
CA ARG A 202 -18.43 8.37 8.58
C ARG A 202 -17.98 7.05 9.18
N TYR A 203 -18.15 6.90 10.49
CA TYR A 203 -17.88 5.63 11.15
C TYR A 203 -18.88 4.58 10.69
N VAL A 204 -18.41 3.40 10.37
CA VAL A 204 -19.24 2.25 9.98
C VAL A 204 -19.23 1.21 11.08
N PRO A 205 -20.40 0.95 11.71
CA PRO A 205 -20.48 0.03 12.85
C PRO A 205 -20.05 -1.40 12.52
N GLU A 206 -20.12 -1.79 11.25
CA GLU A 206 -19.72 -3.12 10.76
C GLU A 206 -18.26 -3.47 11.09
N ILE A 207 -17.41 -2.45 11.29
CA ILE A 207 -15.99 -2.65 11.67
C ILE A 207 -15.85 -3.25 13.08
N GLU A 208 -16.87 -3.13 13.93
CA GLU A 208 -16.88 -3.72 15.28
C GLU A 208 -16.86 -5.26 15.24
N ALA A 209 -17.41 -5.86 14.18
CA ALA A 209 -17.29 -7.29 13.92
C ALA A 209 -15.92 -7.69 13.34
N GLY A 210 -15.12 -6.70 12.96
CA GLY A 210 -13.83 -6.84 12.30
C GLY A 210 -13.85 -6.36 10.86
N GLU A 211 -12.67 -6.14 10.30
CA GLU A 211 -12.48 -5.87 8.88
C GLU A 211 -11.65 -6.98 8.22
N LYS A 212 -11.99 -7.35 7.00
CA LYS A 212 -11.19 -8.31 6.23
C LYS A 212 -10.14 -7.56 5.42
N ARG A 213 -8.86 -7.97 5.57
CA ARG A 213 -7.81 -7.64 4.64
C ARG A 213 -7.80 -8.65 3.52
N VAL A 214 -7.99 -8.20 2.29
CA VAL A 214 -7.98 -9.03 1.09
C VAL A 214 -6.84 -8.59 0.18
N LEU A 215 -5.96 -9.51 -0.20
CA LEU A 215 -4.90 -9.27 -1.17
C LEU A 215 -5.41 -9.58 -2.57
N LEU A 216 -5.16 -8.66 -3.49
CA LEU A 216 -5.53 -8.77 -4.89
C LEU A 216 -4.27 -8.70 -5.76
N ALA A 217 -4.19 -9.53 -6.80
CA ALA A 217 -3.12 -9.48 -7.78
C ALA A 217 -3.65 -9.81 -9.18
N GLY A 218 -3.27 -9.04 -10.19
CA GLY A 218 -3.64 -9.31 -11.58
C GLY A 218 -5.14 -9.39 -11.84
N GLY A 219 -5.95 -8.63 -11.10
CA GLY A 219 -7.40 -8.66 -11.24
C GLY A 219 -8.09 -9.83 -10.52
N GLN A 220 -7.38 -10.56 -9.65
CA GLN A 220 -7.88 -11.73 -8.91
C GLN A 220 -7.70 -11.58 -7.40
N ILE A 221 -8.51 -12.29 -6.63
CA ILE A 221 -8.35 -12.44 -5.18
C ILE A 221 -7.22 -13.45 -4.93
N LEU A 222 -6.20 -13.03 -4.20
CA LEU A 222 -5.05 -13.85 -3.86
C LEU A 222 -5.23 -14.56 -2.51
N GLY A 223 -5.79 -13.88 -1.52
CA GLY A 223 -6.03 -14.40 -0.17
C GLY A 223 -6.61 -13.34 0.76
N GLN A 224 -7.06 -13.76 1.93
CA GLN A 224 -7.70 -12.88 2.90
C GLN A 224 -7.50 -13.35 4.35
N TYR A 225 -7.72 -12.44 5.30
CA TYR A 225 -7.85 -12.72 6.72
C TYR A 225 -8.67 -11.65 7.42
N LEU A 226 -9.27 -11.99 8.56
CA LEU A 226 -10.02 -11.06 9.40
C LEU A 226 -9.07 -10.36 10.38
N ARG A 227 -9.27 -9.06 10.55
CA ARG A 227 -8.64 -8.24 11.60
C ARG A 227 -9.71 -7.73 12.55
N GLN A 228 -9.48 -7.90 13.83
CA GLN A 228 -10.35 -7.39 14.89
C GLN A 228 -9.57 -6.44 15.79
N ALA A 229 -10.23 -5.37 16.21
CA ALA A 229 -9.65 -4.43 17.16
C ALA A 229 -9.53 -5.07 18.55
N PRO A 230 -8.49 -4.75 19.33
CA PRO A 230 -8.44 -5.15 20.72
C PRO A 230 -9.54 -4.47 21.52
N ALA A 231 -9.90 -5.05 22.69
CA ALA A 231 -10.93 -4.47 23.54
C ALA A 231 -10.60 -3.00 23.91
N GLY A 232 -11.54 -2.10 23.65
CA GLY A 232 -11.38 -0.67 23.95
C GLY A 232 -10.68 0.16 22.87
N ASP A 233 -10.31 -0.43 21.72
CA ASP A 233 -9.78 0.28 20.54
C ASP A 233 -10.77 0.12 19.36
N HIS A 234 -10.72 1.07 18.43
CA HIS A 234 -11.45 1.02 17.16
C HIS A 234 -10.55 0.68 15.96
N ARG A 235 -9.23 0.58 16.18
CA ARG A 235 -8.24 0.31 15.14
C ARG A 235 -7.96 -1.19 15.02
N THR A 236 -8.14 -1.74 13.85
CA THR A 236 -7.96 -3.16 13.55
C THR A 236 -6.55 -3.52 13.09
N ASN A 237 -5.68 -2.51 12.88
CA ASN A 237 -4.32 -2.71 12.39
C ASN A 237 -3.48 -3.60 13.33
N LEU A 238 -2.80 -4.62 12.79
CA LEU A 238 -1.95 -5.52 13.58
C LEU A 238 -0.83 -4.78 14.33
N SER A 239 -0.29 -3.70 13.74
CA SER A 239 0.69 -2.82 14.41
C SER A 239 0.11 -2.07 15.61
N GLN A 240 -1.21 -2.07 15.81
CA GLN A 240 -1.94 -1.51 16.94
C GLN A 240 -2.56 -2.63 17.81
N GLN A 241 -1.90 -3.78 17.87
CA GLN A 241 -2.34 -4.96 18.62
C GLN A 241 -3.66 -5.59 18.12
N GLY A 242 -4.05 -5.33 16.88
CA GLY A 242 -5.17 -6.03 16.25
C GLY A 242 -4.94 -7.54 16.20
N ILE A 243 -6.01 -8.31 16.28
CA ILE A 243 -5.99 -9.77 16.25
C ILE A 243 -6.30 -10.24 14.84
N ALA A 244 -5.42 -11.09 14.28
CA ALA A 244 -5.65 -11.75 13.01
C ALA A 244 -6.27 -13.12 13.19
N SER A 245 -7.23 -13.48 12.36
CA SER A 245 -7.83 -14.82 12.31
C SER A 245 -8.17 -15.22 10.87
N ALA A 246 -8.18 -16.53 10.62
CA ALA A 246 -8.62 -17.07 9.34
C ALA A 246 -10.12 -16.75 9.13
N CYS A 247 -10.48 -16.44 7.88
CA CYS A 247 -11.86 -16.21 7.49
C CYS A 247 -12.10 -16.55 6.03
N ASP A 248 -13.37 -16.79 5.70
CA ASP A 248 -13.82 -16.94 4.33
C ASP A 248 -14.52 -15.66 3.84
N LEU A 249 -14.52 -15.45 2.53
CA LEU A 249 -15.36 -14.44 1.89
C LEU A 249 -16.73 -15.04 1.59
N THR A 250 -17.77 -14.29 1.87
CA THR A 250 -19.11 -14.61 1.39
C THR A 250 -19.20 -14.46 -0.14
N ALA A 251 -20.22 -15.03 -0.77
CA ALA A 251 -20.42 -14.89 -2.20
C ALA A 251 -20.53 -13.41 -2.64
N ALA A 252 -21.25 -12.59 -1.86
CA ALA A 252 -21.41 -11.17 -2.11
C ALA A 252 -20.09 -10.37 -1.98
N GLU A 253 -19.27 -10.70 -0.98
CA GLU A 253 -17.93 -10.09 -0.84
C GLU A 253 -17.02 -10.50 -2.01
N THR A 254 -17.04 -11.79 -2.39
CA THR A 254 -16.25 -12.31 -3.51
C THR A 254 -16.61 -11.63 -4.82
N GLU A 255 -17.89 -11.49 -5.13
CA GLU A 255 -18.37 -10.79 -6.34
C GLU A 255 -17.91 -9.33 -6.36
N LYS A 256 -18.12 -8.60 -5.25
CA LYS A 256 -17.70 -7.20 -5.12
C LYS A 256 -16.19 -7.04 -5.28
N LEU A 257 -15.41 -7.89 -4.61
CA LEU A 257 -13.95 -7.84 -4.65
C LEU A 257 -13.37 -8.26 -6.00
N ALA A 258 -13.97 -9.22 -6.68
CA ALA A 258 -13.56 -9.60 -8.04
C ALA A 258 -13.77 -8.45 -9.05
N ALA A 259 -14.92 -7.75 -8.96
CA ALA A 259 -15.16 -6.56 -9.76
C ALA A 259 -14.16 -5.44 -9.47
N LEU A 260 -13.88 -5.19 -8.17
CA LEU A 260 -12.90 -4.21 -7.74
C LEU A 260 -11.48 -4.56 -8.20
N ALA A 261 -11.06 -5.84 -8.07
CA ALA A 261 -9.74 -6.30 -8.47
C ALA A 261 -9.45 -5.99 -9.94
N LYS A 262 -10.43 -6.25 -10.81
CA LYS A 262 -10.34 -5.92 -12.24
C LYS A 262 -10.18 -4.42 -12.47
N VAL A 263 -11.02 -3.61 -11.83
CA VAL A 263 -10.95 -2.14 -11.95
C VAL A 263 -9.60 -1.59 -11.49
N LEU A 264 -9.02 -2.13 -10.42
CA LEU A 264 -7.72 -1.72 -9.90
C LEU A 264 -6.59 -2.14 -10.84
N ALA A 265 -6.60 -3.39 -11.32
CA ALA A 265 -5.58 -3.89 -12.26
C ALA A 265 -5.59 -3.11 -13.58
N ASP A 266 -6.76 -2.84 -14.16
CA ASP A 266 -6.93 -2.04 -15.38
C ASP A 266 -6.40 -0.60 -15.23
N ARG A 267 -6.26 -0.11 -13.99
CA ARG A 267 -5.66 1.21 -13.66
C ARG A 267 -4.21 1.15 -13.19
N GLY A 268 -3.56 0.02 -13.38
CA GLY A 268 -2.15 -0.16 -13.00
C GLY A 268 -1.90 -0.43 -11.51
N ALA A 269 -2.95 -0.60 -10.70
CA ALA A 269 -2.86 -1.08 -9.32
C ALA A 269 -2.93 -2.61 -9.32
N TRP A 270 -1.89 -3.25 -9.80
CA TRP A 270 -1.86 -4.66 -10.11
C TRP A 270 -1.75 -5.56 -8.87
N PHE A 271 -0.99 -5.13 -7.85
CA PHE A 271 -0.89 -5.78 -6.54
C PHE A 271 -1.36 -4.84 -5.45
N THR A 272 -2.44 -5.18 -4.77
CA THR A 272 -3.10 -4.33 -3.79
C THR A 272 -3.63 -5.11 -2.59
N GLY A 273 -3.79 -4.41 -1.46
CA GLY A 273 -4.55 -4.89 -0.31
C GLY A 273 -5.79 -4.04 -0.12
N VAL A 274 -6.94 -4.67 0.02
CA VAL A 274 -8.22 -4.00 0.24
C VAL A 274 -8.72 -4.32 1.65
N ASP A 275 -9.16 -3.30 2.36
CA ASP A 275 -9.78 -3.43 3.67
C ASP A 275 -11.28 -3.25 3.52
N ILE A 276 -12.06 -4.25 3.94
CA ILE A 276 -13.52 -4.23 3.85
C ILE A 276 -14.16 -4.55 5.22
N ALA A 277 -15.19 -3.75 5.56
CA ALA A 277 -16.21 -4.09 6.54
C ALA A 277 -17.54 -4.12 5.77
N TYR A 278 -17.91 -5.30 5.28
CA TYR A 278 -18.99 -5.42 4.29
C TYR A 278 -20.30 -4.75 4.77
N PRO A 279 -20.97 -3.95 3.95
CA PRO A 279 -20.76 -3.76 2.49
C PRO A 279 -19.73 -2.69 2.11
N TRP A 280 -19.00 -2.12 3.06
CA TRP A 280 -18.14 -0.97 2.89
C TRP A 280 -16.72 -1.35 2.46
N ILE A 281 -16.15 -0.62 1.51
CA ILE A 281 -14.72 -0.61 1.20
C ILE A 281 -14.10 0.53 1.99
N ILE A 282 -13.19 0.19 2.91
CA ILE A 282 -12.60 1.14 3.86
C ILE A 282 -11.32 1.77 3.30
N GLU A 283 -10.45 0.94 2.68
CA GLU A 283 -9.15 1.39 2.16
C GLU A 283 -8.64 0.48 1.05
N VAL A 284 -7.85 1.07 0.13
CA VAL A 284 -7.02 0.34 -0.84
C VAL A 284 -5.55 0.69 -0.59
N ASN A 285 -4.75 -0.33 -0.34
CA ASN A 285 -3.31 -0.25 -0.12
C ASN A 285 -2.58 -0.66 -1.40
N VAL A 286 -1.88 0.28 -2.04
CA VAL A 286 -1.30 0.10 -3.39
C VAL A 286 0.20 -0.19 -3.35
N VAL A 287 0.89 0.11 -2.26
CA VAL A 287 2.34 -0.12 -2.15
C VAL A 287 2.60 -1.08 -1.01
N ASN A 288 3.19 -2.21 -1.35
CA ASN A 288 3.61 -3.26 -0.40
C ASN A 288 2.52 -3.62 0.64
N PRO A 289 1.30 -4.01 0.22
CA PRO A 289 0.24 -4.33 1.17
C PRO A 289 0.68 -5.50 2.05
N GLY A 290 0.68 -5.29 3.36
CA GLY A 290 0.95 -6.37 4.31
C GLY A 290 -0.17 -7.41 4.33
N GLY A 291 0.18 -8.65 4.70
CA GLY A 291 -0.77 -9.75 4.84
C GLY A 291 -0.29 -11.09 4.30
N ILE A 292 0.75 -11.14 3.44
CA ILE A 292 1.27 -12.42 2.92
C ILE A 292 1.68 -13.33 4.07
N VAL A 293 2.56 -12.86 4.97
CA VAL A 293 3.01 -13.64 6.14
C VAL A 293 1.84 -14.12 6.98
N THR A 294 0.91 -13.21 7.29
CA THR A 294 -0.25 -13.52 8.12
C THR A 294 -1.16 -14.58 7.49
N ILE A 295 -1.39 -14.49 6.17
CA ILE A 295 -2.20 -15.48 5.44
C ILE A 295 -1.49 -16.83 5.41
N ASP A 296 -0.18 -16.84 5.13
CA ASP A 296 0.62 -18.05 5.11
C ASP A 296 0.54 -18.79 6.45
N GLU A 297 0.71 -18.07 7.56
CA GLU A 297 0.62 -18.62 8.93
C GLU A 297 -0.78 -19.11 9.29
N LEU A 298 -1.83 -18.36 8.94
CA LEU A 298 -3.20 -18.72 9.28
C LEU A 298 -3.77 -19.85 8.41
N MET A 299 -3.37 -19.93 7.15
CA MET A 299 -3.96 -20.82 6.15
C MET A 299 -3.05 -22.00 5.79
N GLY A 300 -1.78 -21.98 6.21
CA GLY A 300 -0.81 -23.02 5.86
C GLY A 300 -0.47 -23.06 4.36
N VAL A 301 -0.41 -21.90 3.70
CA VAL A 301 -0.11 -21.75 2.27
C VAL A 301 1.19 -20.98 2.05
N ASP A 302 1.70 -20.99 0.82
CA ASP A 302 2.79 -20.12 0.38
C ASP A 302 2.24 -19.09 -0.65
N LEU A 303 1.74 -17.99 -0.16
CA LEU A 303 1.13 -16.95 -0.98
C LEU A 303 2.18 -16.22 -1.81
N SER A 304 3.40 -16.09 -1.27
CA SER A 304 4.51 -15.47 -1.99
C SER A 304 4.91 -16.26 -3.23
N ALA A 305 4.90 -17.59 -3.15
CA ALA A 305 5.14 -18.45 -4.32
C ALA A 305 4.03 -18.33 -5.37
N SER A 306 2.78 -18.24 -4.92
CA SER A 306 1.64 -18.03 -5.80
C SER A 306 1.72 -16.67 -6.50
N LEU A 307 2.00 -15.61 -5.76
CA LEU A 307 2.14 -14.25 -6.29
C LEU A 307 3.32 -14.16 -7.28
N ALA A 308 4.48 -14.74 -6.96
CA ALA A 308 5.64 -14.75 -7.86
C ALA A 308 5.33 -15.45 -9.20
N ARG A 309 4.60 -16.57 -9.18
CA ARG A 309 4.16 -17.26 -10.40
C ARG A 309 3.22 -16.41 -11.24
N ILE A 310 2.21 -15.80 -10.63
CA ILE A 310 1.25 -14.92 -11.32
C ILE A 310 1.98 -13.73 -11.99
N VAL A 311 2.96 -13.14 -11.29
CA VAL A 311 3.81 -12.07 -11.87
C VAL A 311 4.63 -12.58 -13.04
N ALA A 312 5.29 -13.73 -12.89
CA ALA A 312 6.10 -14.29 -13.95
C ALA A 312 5.26 -14.61 -15.21
N GLU A 313 4.07 -15.17 -15.02
CA GLU A 313 3.14 -15.44 -16.10
C GLU A 313 2.61 -14.19 -16.81
N ALA A 314 2.38 -13.12 -16.07
CA ALA A 314 1.82 -11.89 -16.60
C ALA A 314 2.84 -11.02 -17.32
N PHE A 315 4.09 -10.95 -16.84
CA PHE A 315 5.05 -9.93 -17.24
C PHE A 315 6.40 -10.47 -17.77
N LEU A 316 6.74 -11.76 -17.55
CA LEU A 316 8.09 -12.27 -17.78
C LEU A 316 8.15 -13.43 -18.80
N ARG A 317 7.17 -13.53 -19.67
CA ARG A 317 7.10 -14.55 -20.75
C ARG A 317 8.03 -14.24 -21.91
#